data_985649899555d750a121c63c1aa2e122
#
_entry.id   985649899555d750a121c63c1aa2e122
#
_cell.length_a   1.000
_cell.length_b   1.000
_cell.length_c   1.000
_cell.angle_alpha   90.00
_cell.angle_beta   90.00
_cell.angle_gamma   90.00
#
_symmetry.space_group_name_H-M   'P 1'
#
loop_
_entity.id
_entity.type
_entity.pdbx_description
1 polymer ?
#
loop_
_entity_poly.entity_id
_entity_poly.type
_entity_poly.pdbx_seq_one_letter_code
_entity_poly.pdbx_strand_id
1 'polypeptide(L)'
;MKYHSSNLFAGEVEAMGSARASKSLPLQVAAVCFRRRGPAVEFLLVNTNGGNKWTFPKGSTDARLSHSQAAEREAAEEAGAYGSIEPRHFHLYLHSKGVFWQPEGVQEFVVKAFLMEIHDLRGREEPMRNPTWFSPEDAKKKLAKGREVKYARETEAVIDRALERIHFHSELWGQYPEHRHSRTLSR
;
A
#
# COMPACT_ATOMS: atom_id res chain seq x y z
N MET A 1 -58.92 50.58 -31.06
CA MET A 1 -58.70 49.90 -29.75
C MET A 1 -57.60 48.91 -29.94
N LYS A 2 -56.42 49.18 -29.38
CA LYS A 2 -55.22 48.36 -29.53
C LYS A 2 -54.90 47.76 -28.17
N TYR A 3 -54.91 46.43 -28.05
CA TYR A 3 -54.45 45.74 -26.88
C TYR A 3 -52.94 45.41 -27.01
N HIS A 4 -52.18 45.96 -26.13
CA HIS A 4 -50.79 45.60 -25.94
C HIS A 4 -50.77 44.36 -25.06
N SER A 5 -50.13 43.27 -25.54
CA SER A 5 -49.75 42.13 -24.73
C SER A 5 -48.29 42.27 -24.40
N SER A 6 -48.04 42.38 -23.13
CA SER A 6 -46.70 42.43 -22.53
C SER A 6 -46.12 41.03 -22.46
N ASN A 7 -45.02 40.81 -23.12
CA ASN A 7 -44.17 39.64 -22.89
C ASN A 7 -43.28 39.89 -21.65
N LEU A 8 -43.49 39.10 -20.63
CA LEU A 8 -42.61 39.00 -19.46
C LEU A 8 -42.32 37.52 -19.26
N PHE A 9 -41.05 37.25 -18.90
CA PHE A 9 -40.43 36.00 -18.50
C PHE A 9 -39.67 35.20 -19.59
N ALA A 10 -38.47 35.65 -19.83
CA ALA A 10 -37.35 34.76 -20.12
C ALA A 10 -36.30 35.03 -19.06
N GLY A 11 -36.41 34.34 -17.92
CA GLY A 11 -35.37 34.25 -16.93
C GLY A 11 -34.57 32.99 -17.22
N GLU A 12 -33.45 33.12 -17.89
CA GLU A 12 -32.47 32.08 -18.06
C GLU A 12 -31.81 31.81 -16.69
N VAL A 13 -32.17 30.69 -16.11
CA VAL A 13 -31.44 30.12 -14.98
C VAL A 13 -30.31 29.30 -15.57
N GLU A 14 -29.17 29.93 -15.87
CA GLU A 14 -27.92 29.22 -16.05
C GLU A 14 -27.49 28.61 -14.73
N ALA A 15 -27.95 27.39 -14.51
CA ALA A 15 -27.36 26.50 -13.49
C ALA A 15 -26.02 26.01 -14.03
N MET A 16 -24.97 26.80 -13.88
CA MET A 16 -23.58 26.35 -14.02
C MET A 16 -23.25 25.47 -12.85
N GLY A 17 -23.72 24.23 -12.92
CA GLY A 17 -23.17 23.13 -12.15
C GLY A 17 -21.79 22.78 -12.68
N SER A 18 -20.76 23.48 -12.20
CA SER A 18 -19.37 23.05 -12.35
C SER A 18 -19.24 21.70 -11.64
N ALA A 19 -19.41 20.61 -12.39
CA ALA A 19 -19.01 19.29 -11.98
C ALA A 19 -17.47 19.34 -11.81
N ARG A 20 -17.00 19.58 -10.57
CA ARG A 20 -15.63 19.32 -10.18
C ARG A 20 -15.38 17.87 -10.52
N ALA A 21 -14.68 17.60 -11.62
CA ALA A 21 -14.19 16.29 -11.95
C ALA A 21 -13.42 15.79 -10.71
N SER A 22 -13.94 14.79 -10.04
CA SER A 22 -13.31 14.15 -8.89
C SER A 22 -12.00 13.56 -9.39
N LYS A 23 -10.89 14.27 -9.16
CA LYS A 23 -9.56 13.84 -9.56
C LYS A 23 -9.24 12.61 -8.72
N SER A 24 -9.28 11.44 -9.36
CA SER A 24 -8.95 10.19 -8.68
C SER A 24 -7.54 10.27 -8.11
N LEU A 25 -7.36 9.82 -6.86
CA LEU A 25 -6.05 9.78 -6.24
C LEU A 25 -5.12 8.84 -7.02
N PRO A 26 -3.85 9.20 -7.22
CA PRO A 26 -2.90 8.34 -7.89
C PRO A 26 -2.71 7.04 -7.08
N LEU A 27 -2.52 5.94 -7.83
CA LEU A 27 -2.39 4.60 -7.29
C LEU A 27 -0.92 4.23 -7.09
N GLN A 28 -0.61 3.65 -5.93
CA GLN A 28 0.64 2.97 -5.62
C GLN A 28 0.39 1.52 -5.24
N VAL A 29 1.46 0.74 -5.21
CA VAL A 29 1.49 -0.64 -4.71
C VAL A 29 2.54 -0.75 -3.60
N ALA A 30 2.29 -1.60 -2.61
CA ALA A 30 3.22 -1.86 -1.52
C ALA A 30 3.33 -3.37 -1.26
N ALA A 31 4.54 -3.84 -1.04
CA ALA A 31 4.81 -5.18 -0.52
C ALA A 31 4.86 -5.13 1.02
N VAL A 32 3.91 -5.79 1.66
CA VAL A 32 3.93 -6.01 3.11
C VAL A 32 4.73 -7.29 3.37
N CYS A 33 6.05 -7.10 3.43
CA CYS A 33 7.02 -8.17 3.57
C CYS A 33 7.02 -8.69 5.01
N PHE A 34 6.89 -10.00 5.18
CA PHE A 34 6.97 -10.65 6.48
C PHE A 34 7.81 -11.91 6.43
N ARG A 35 8.27 -12.34 7.60
CA ARG A 35 8.88 -13.67 7.83
C ARG A 35 8.35 -14.29 9.12
N ARG A 36 8.47 -15.60 9.21
CA ARG A 36 8.18 -16.34 10.44
C ARG A 36 9.48 -16.71 11.16
N ARG A 37 9.53 -16.49 12.47
CA ARG A 37 10.61 -16.97 13.35
C ARG A 37 10.00 -17.80 14.48
N GLY A 38 9.88 -19.10 14.26
CA GLY A 38 9.09 -19.95 15.15
C GLY A 38 7.62 -19.49 15.17
N PRO A 39 7.05 -19.21 16.35
CA PRO A 39 5.67 -18.71 16.45
C PRO A 39 5.55 -17.21 16.14
N ALA A 40 6.64 -16.47 16.11
CA ALA A 40 6.63 -15.03 15.90
C ALA A 40 6.61 -14.66 14.41
N VAL A 41 5.90 -13.55 14.10
CA VAL A 41 5.89 -12.89 12.79
C VAL A 41 6.67 -11.60 12.92
N GLU A 42 7.54 -11.31 11.96
CA GLU A 42 8.25 -10.04 11.84
C GLU A 42 7.96 -9.41 10.49
N PHE A 43 7.84 -8.08 10.47
CA PHE A 43 7.61 -7.28 9.27
C PHE A 43 8.87 -6.51 8.87
N LEU A 44 9.17 -6.49 7.56
CA LEU A 44 10.27 -5.72 7.00
C LEU A 44 9.78 -4.33 6.62
N LEU A 45 10.43 -3.33 7.17
CA LEU A 45 10.21 -1.94 6.80
C LEU A 45 11.49 -1.34 6.23
N VAL A 46 11.33 -0.29 5.43
CA VAL A 46 12.43 0.48 4.85
C VAL A 46 12.30 1.96 5.22
N ASN A 47 13.41 2.69 5.18
CA ASN A 47 13.37 4.13 5.35
C ASN A 47 12.83 4.81 4.08
N THR A 48 12.13 5.92 4.26
CA THR A 48 11.83 6.84 3.14
C THR A 48 13.12 7.46 2.58
N ASN A 49 13.10 7.96 1.35
CA ASN A 49 14.27 8.60 0.71
C ASN A 49 14.90 9.73 1.53
N GLY A 50 14.15 10.39 2.40
CA GLY A 50 14.68 11.38 3.35
C GLY A 50 15.25 10.80 4.65
N GLY A 51 15.22 9.46 4.83
CA GLY A 51 15.75 8.76 6.01
C GLY A 51 14.97 8.95 7.31
N ASN A 52 13.92 9.78 7.32
CA ASN A 52 13.28 10.24 8.55
C ASN A 52 12.06 9.41 8.99
N LYS A 53 11.51 8.58 8.12
CA LYS A 53 10.29 7.79 8.38
C LYS A 53 10.46 6.37 7.86
N TRP A 54 9.75 5.44 8.51
CA TRP A 54 9.64 4.05 8.08
C TRP A 54 8.41 3.85 7.20
N THR A 55 8.51 2.93 6.24
CA THR A 55 7.42 2.60 5.32
C THR A 55 7.56 1.15 4.85
N PHE A 56 6.51 0.59 4.27
CA PHE A 56 6.61 -0.61 3.46
C PHE A 56 7.37 -0.29 2.16
N PRO A 57 8.12 -1.23 1.57
CA PRO A 57 8.58 -1.11 0.19
C PRO A 57 7.40 -0.83 -0.72
N LYS A 58 7.43 0.28 -1.48
CA LYS A 58 6.29 0.71 -2.29
C LYS A 58 6.68 1.71 -3.37
N GLY A 59 5.95 1.66 -4.45
CA GLY A 59 6.11 2.60 -5.54
C GLY A 59 4.92 2.69 -6.48
N SER A 60 5.16 3.25 -7.64
CA SER A 60 4.14 3.45 -8.66
C SER A 60 3.79 2.15 -9.38
N THR A 61 2.57 2.07 -9.88
CA THR A 61 2.16 0.99 -10.78
C THR A 61 2.89 1.12 -12.13
N ASP A 62 3.14 -0.02 -12.78
CA ASP A 62 3.69 -0.11 -14.13
C ASP A 62 2.65 -0.82 -15.02
N ALA A 63 2.30 -0.22 -16.15
CA ALA A 63 1.29 -0.77 -17.07
C ALA A 63 1.69 -2.14 -17.67
N ARG A 64 2.99 -2.48 -17.62
CA ARG A 64 3.54 -3.75 -18.15
C ARG A 64 3.53 -4.88 -17.13
N LEU A 65 3.24 -4.57 -15.85
CA LEU A 65 3.26 -5.51 -14.75
C LEU A 65 1.87 -5.61 -14.09
N SER A 66 1.54 -6.77 -13.55
CA SER A 66 0.44 -6.85 -12.59
C SER A 66 0.79 -6.02 -11.34
N HIS A 67 -0.21 -5.59 -10.58
CA HIS A 67 0.05 -4.82 -9.36
C HIS A 67 0.88 -5.60 -8.32
N SER A 68 0.70 -6.92 -8.23
CA SER A 68 1.53 -7.77 -7.35
C SER A 68 2.98 -7.83 -7.84
N GLN A 69 3.22 -7.98 -9.15
CA GLN A 69 4.57 -7.94 -9.72
C GLN A 69 5.26 -6.59 -9.51
N ALA A 70 4.50 -5.49 -9.62
CA ALA A 70 5.04 -4.16 -9.33
C ALA A 70 5.42 -4.04 -7.84
N ALA A 71 4.60 -4.55 -6.92
CA ALA A 71 4.93 -4.57 -5.48
C ALA A 71 6.15 -5.47 -5.17
N GLU A 72 6.26 -6.63 -5.82
CA GLU A 72 7.42 -7.52 -5.70
C GLU A 72 8.71 -6.84 -6.17
N ARG A 73 8.65 -6.10 -7.28
CA ARG A 73 9.77 -5.30 -7.78
C ARG A 73 10.21 -4.25 -6.74
N GLU A 74 9.29 -3.51 -6.15
CA GLU A 74 9.61 -2.53 -5.12
C GLU A 74 10.29 -3.19 -3.88
N ALA A 75 9.85 -4.40 -3.50
CA ALA A 75 10.49 -5.16 -2.43
C ALA A 75 11.95 -5.53 -2.77
N ALA A 76 12.21 -5.92 -4.03
CA ALA A 76 13.56 -6.23 -4.49
C ALA A 76 14.45 -4.98 -4.56
N GLU A 77 13.97 -3.89 -5.18
CA GLU A 77 14.71 -2.64 -5.38
C GLU A 77 15.03 -1.94 -4.05
N GLU A 78 14.02 -1.74 -3.18
CA GLU A 78 14.16 -1.00 -1.94
C GLU A 78 14.75 -1.81 -0.79
N ALA A 79 14.42 -3.11 -0.70
CA ALA A 79 14.78 -3.95 0.44
C ALA A 79 15.72 -5.13 0.10
N GLY A 80 15.92 -5.44 -1.18
CA GLY A 80 16.59 -6.69 -1.59
C GLY A 80 15.80 -7.93 -1.16
N ALA A 81 14.48 -7.82 -1.01
CA ALA A 81 13.64 -8.85 -0.45
C ALA A 81 13.02 -9.70 -1.57
N TYR A 82 13.18 -11.03 -1.46
CA TYR A 82 12.69 -12.03 -2.41
C TYR A 82 11.88 -13.09 -1.68
N GLY A 83 10.76 -13.53 -2.28
CA GLY A 83 9.87 -14.48 -1.64
C GLY A 83 8.63 -14.78 -2.44
N SER A 84 7.55 -15.14 -1.75
CA SER A 84 6.26 -15.47 -2.35
C SER A 84 5.26 -14.34 -2.08
N ILE A 85 4.80 -13.66 -3.12
CA ILE A 85 3.80 -12.59 -3.03
C ILE A 85 2.42 -13.13 -3.38
N GLU A 86 1.38 -12.69 -2.65
CA GLU A 86 0.01 -13.00 -2.99
C GLU A 86 -0.43 -12.23 -4.26
N PRO A 87 -1.20 -12.87 -5.18
CA PRO A 87 -1.61 -12.22 -6.42
C PRO A 87 -2.68 -11.15 -6.22
N ARG A 88 -3.40 -11.18 -5.10
CA ARG A 88 -4.46 -10.23 -4.75
C ARG A 88 -4.04 -9.37 -3.57
N HIS A 89 -4.28 -8.05 -3.66
CA HIS A 89 -4.10 -7.18 -2.51
C HIS A 89 -5.08 -7.57 -1.39
N PHE A 90 -4.60 -7.51 -0.15
CA PHE A 90 -5.41 -7.82 1.02
C PHE A 90 -6.00 -6.58 1.69
N HIS A 91 -5.43 -5.39 1.40
CA HIS A 91 -5.88 -4.13 1.96
C HIS A 91 -5.62 -2.95 1.03
N LEU A 92 -6.41 -1.87 1.22
CA LEU A 92 -6.20 -0.56 0.61
C LEU A 92 -5.98 0.44 1.74
N TYR A 93 -5.01 1.35 1.59
CA TYR A 93 -4.78 2.40 2.58
C TYR A 93 -4.39 3.73 1.93
N LEU A 94 -4.62 4.82 2.67
CA LEU A 94 -4.20 6.15 2.24
C LEU A 94 -2.77 6.43 2.71
N HIS A 95 -1.99 7.01 1.81
CA HIS A 95 -0.64 7.46 2.08
C HIS A 95 -0.47 8.91 1.60
N SER A 96 0.29 9.72 2.34
CA SER A 96 0.63 11.08 1.95
C SER A 96 2.13 11.25 1.78
N LYS A 97 2.50 12.08 0.80
CA LYS A 97 3.88 12.52 0.56
C LYS A 97 3.91 14.03 0.48
N GLY A 98 4.83 14.66 1.20
CA GLY A 98 5.09 16.09 1.06
C GLY A 98 5.55 16.42 -0.36
N VAL A 99 4.95 17.43 -0.97
CA VAL A 99 5.27 17.89 -2.32
C VAL A 99 5.16 19.41 -2.39
N PHE A 100 6.02 20.06 -3.15
CA PHE A 100 6.04 21.52 -3.26
C PHE A 100 5.06 22.08 -4.32
N TRP A 101 4.54 21.22 -5.21
CA TRP A 101 3.64 21.65 -6.29
C TRP A 101 2.15 21.61 -5.93
N GLN A 102 1.79 21.16 -4.72
CA GLN A 102 0.42 21.19 -4.21
C GLN A 102 0.26 22.40 -3.27
N PRO A 103 -0.87 23.10 -3.31
CA PRO A 103 -1.13 24.22 -2.40
C PRO A 103 -1.01 23.86 -0.91
N GLU A 104 -1.42 22.64 -0.57
CA GLU A 104 -1.33 22.11 0.80
C GLU A 104 0.03 21.47 1.11
N GLY A 105 0.95 21.43 0.15
CA GLY A 105 2.26 20.79 0.31
C GLY A 105 2.21 19.28 0.45
N VAL A 106 1.05 18.62 0.15
CA VAL A 106 0.81 17.19 0.34
C VAL A 106 0.12 16.58 -0.88
N GLN A 107 0.64 15.45 -1.34
CA GLN A 107 -0.03 14.58 -2.31
C GLN A 107 -0.50 13.31 -1.62
N GLU A 108 -1.80 13.02 -1.70
CA GLU A 108 -2.36 11.75 -1.25
C GLU A 108 -2.31 10.68 -2.35
N PHE A 109 -2.20 9.43 -1.93
CA PHE A 109 -2.18 8.23 -2.77
C PHE A 109 -3.09 7.17 -2.17
N VAL A 110 -3.77 6.40 -3.02
CA VAL A 110 -4.32 5.10 -2.64
C VAL A 110 -3.25 4.05 -2.86
N VAL A 111 -3.01 3.20 -1.86
CA VAL A 111 -1.98 2.15 -1.94
C VAL A 111 -2.63 0.78 -1.82
N LYS A 112 -2.37 -0.11 -2.79
CA LYS A 112 -2.72 -1.53 -2.72
C LYS A 112 -1.64 -2.28 -1.97
N ALA A 113 -1.97 -2.88 -0.82
CA ALA A 113 -1.07 -3.68 0.00
C ALA A 113 -1.13 -5.16 -0.39
N PHE A 114 0.02 -5.74 -0.75
CA PHE A 114 0.18 -7.15 -1.10
C PHE A 114 1.01 -7.85 -0.02
N LEU A 115 0.54 -9.00 0.46
CA LEU A 115 1.27 -9.79 1.44
C LEU A 115 2.37 -10.59 0.75
N MET A 116 3.60 -10.53 1.30
CA MET A 116 4.77 -11.19 0.72
C MET A 116 5.58 -11.89 1.82
N GLU A 117 5.62 -13.23 1.78
CA GLU A 117 6.49 -14.01 2.66
C GLU A 117 7.90 -14.04 2.10
N ILE A 118 8.88 -13.57 2.89
CA ILE A 118 10.27 -13.44 2.47
C ILE A 118 11.05 -14.69 2.78
N HIS A 119 11.75 -15.21 1.77
CA HIS A 119 12.60 -16.38 1.86
C HIS A 119 14.09 -16.03 1.80
N ASP A 120 14.44 -14.91 1.16
CA ASP A 120 15.83 -14.49 0.95
C ASP A 120 15.97 -12.97 0.93
N LEU A 121 17.11 -12.47 1.41
CA LEU A 121 17.53 -11.07 1.28
C LEU A 121 18.84 -11.02 0.50
N ARG A 122 18.88 -10.23 -0.56
CA ARG A 122 20.05 -10.04 -1.43
C ARG A 122 20.49 -8.58 -1.47
N GLY A 123 21.51 -8.30 -2.27
CA GLY A 123 21.89 -6.92 -2.55
C GLY A 123 20.70 -6.13 -3.12
N ARG A 124 20.50 -4.92 -2.63
CA ARG A 124 19.43 -4.00 -3.04
C ARG A 124 19.97 -2.90 -3.93
N GLU A 125 19.13 -2.35 -4.80
CA GLU A 125 19.48 -1.25 -5.69
C GLU A 125 19.56 0.09 -4.93
N GLU A 126 18.72 0.25 -3.87
CA GLU A 126 18.66 1.48 -3.05
C GLU A 126 19.33 1.30 -1.67
N PRO A 127 20.66 1.50 -1.55
CA PRO A 127 21.41 1.21 -0.31
C PRO A 127 20.94 1.99 0.92
N MET A 128 20.41 3.21 0.71
CA MET A 128 20.00 4.12 1.79
C MET A 128 18.66 3.76 2.47
N ARG A 129 17.96 2.75 1.97
CA ARG A 129 16.65 2.35 2.48
C ARG A 129 16.67 1.62 3.82
N ASN A 130 17.83 1.07 4.23
CA ASN A 130 18.03 0.42 5.53
C ASN A 130 16.92 -0.57 5.93
N PRO A 131 16.67 -1.65 5.15
CA PRO A 131 15.64 -2.63 5.47
C PRO A 131 15.88 -3.26 6.84
N THR A 132 14.84 -3.23 7.69
CA THR A 132 14.94 -3.67 9.08
C THR A 132 13.69 -4.44 9.47
N TRP A 133 13.90 -5.57 10.20
CA TRP A 133 12.83 -6.40 10.71
C TRP A 133 12.31 -5.87 12.04
N PHE A 134 11.00 -5.87 12.22
CA PHE A 134 10.32 -5.41 13.43
C PHE A 134 9.25 -6.40 13.86
N SER A 135 9.02 -6.51 15.19
CA SER A 135 7.80 -7.10 15.70
C SER A 135 6.56 -6.35 15.19
N PRO A 136 5.36 -6.94 15.18
CA PRO A 136 4.15 -6.22 14.77
C PRO A 136 3.94 -4.91 15.52
N GLU A 137 4.14 -4.92 16.83
CA GLU A 137 3.96 -3.75 17.70
C GLU A 137 4.98 -2.66 17.38
N ASP A 138 6.25 -3.04 17.16
CA ASP A 138 7.28 -2.06 16.82
C ASP A 138 7.12 -1.55 15.40
N ALA A 139 6.67 -2.40 14.45
CA ALA A 139 6.34 -1.98 13.09
C ALA A 139 5.25 -0.90 13.10
N LYS A 140 4.16 -1.08 13.87
CA LYS A 140 3.11 -0.07 14.04
C LYS A 140 3.67 1.24 14.58
N LYS A 141 4.44 1.19 15.68
CA LYS A 141 5.09 2.39 16.27
C LYS A 141 5.99 3.11 15.27
N LYS A 142 6.79 2.35 14.51
CA LYS A 142 7.70 2.92 13.50
C LYS A 142 6.93 3.55 12.34
N LEU A 143 5.88 2.89 11.87
CA LEU A 143 5.01 3.40 10.79
C LEU A 143 4.24 4.65 11.23
N ALA A 144 3.78 4.73 12.47
CA ALA A 144 3.05 5.89 13.00
C ALA A 144 3.94 7.12 13.22
N LYS A 145 5.23 6.91 13.54
CA LYS A 145 6.13 8.00 13.96
C LYS A 145 6.24 9.11 12.90
N GLY A 146 5.93 10.33 13.31
CA GLY A 146 6.05 11.53 12.49
C GLY A 146 5.02 11.61 11.34
N ARG A 147 3.92 10.87 11.44
CA ARG A 147 2.75 10.98 10.56
C ARG A 147 1.59 11.66 11.27
N GLU A 148 0.70 12.28 10.50
CA GLU A 148 -0.60 12.69 11.00
C GLU A 148 -1.42 11.46 11.44
N VAL A 149 -2.26 11.63 12.45
CA VAL A 149 -3.06 10.54 13.07
C VAL A 149 -3.83 9.74 12.02
N LYS A 150 -4.40 10.40 11.01
CA LYS A 150 -5.12 9.76 9.90
C LYS A 150 -4.25 8.70 9.21
N TYR A 151 -3.06 9.07 8.76
CA TYR A 151 -2.17 8.17 8.03
C TYR A 151 -1.44 7.15 8.92
N ALA A 152 -1.26 7.48 10.21
CA ALA A 152 -0.75 6.53 11.19
C ALA A 152 -1.72 5.36 11.34
N ARG A 153 -3.01 5.65 11.56
CA ARG A 153 -4.07 4.63 11.68
C ARG A 153 -4.20 3.76 10.42
N GLU A 154 -4.06 4.35 9.24
CA GLU A 154 -4.07 3.62 7.97
C GLU A 154 -2.96 2.57 7.92
N THR A 155 -1.72 2.95 8.28
CA THR A 155 -0.58 2.02 8.26
C THR A 155 -0.62 0.98 9.39
N GLU A 156 -1.18 1.31 10.55
CA GLU A 156 -1.43 0.35 11.65
C GLU A 156 -2.43 -0.71 11.21
N ALA A 157 -3.53 -0.30 10.57
CA ALA A 157 -4.54 -1.21 10.05
C ALA A 157 -3.97 -2.21 9.02
N VAL A 158 -2.96 -1.80 8.22
CA VAL A 158 -2.27 -2.72 7.31
C VAL A 158 -1.62 -3.87 8.07
N ILE A 159 -0.91 -3.59 9.19
CA ILE A 159 -0.26 -4.62 10.02
C ILE A 159 -1.31 -5.55 10.63
N ASP A 160 -2.42 -5.00 11.16
CA ASP A 160 -3.47 -5.82 11.76
C ASP A 160 -4.11 -6.77 10.74
N ARG A 161 -4.45 -6.26 9.56
CA ARG A 161 -5.01 -7.07 8.47
C ARG A 161 -4.02 -8.10 7.93
N ALA A 162 -2.73 -7.77 7.89
CA ALA A 162 -1.69 -8.71 7.51
C ALA A 162 -1.60 -9.87 8.50
N LEU A 163 -1.62 -9.59 9.81
CA LEU A 163 -1.61 -10.62 10.86
C LEU A 163 -2.83 -11.54 10.77
N GLU A 164 -4.04 -10.98 10.64
CA GLU A 164 -5.28 -11.75 10.43
C GLU A 164 -5.12 -12.71 9.25
N ARG A 165 -4.59 -12.22 8.13
CA ARG A 165 -4.39 -13.02 6.92
C ARG A 165 -3.35 -14.13 7.09
N ILE A 166 -2.22 -13.81 7.74
CA ILE A 166 -1.14 -14.77 8.04
C ILE A 166 -1.64 -15.89 8.97
N HIS A 167 -2.43 -15.57 9.99
CA HIS A 167 -3.02 -16.55 10.92
C HIS A 167 -4.03 -17.43 10.22
N PHE A 168 -4.94 -16.85 9.44
CA PHE A 168 -5.94 -17.61 8.66
C PHE A 168 -5.29 -18.65 7.73
N HIS A 169 -4.22 -18.28 7.02
CA HIS A 169 -3.47 -19.22 6.20
C HIS A 169 -2.82 -20.33 7.04
N SER A 170 -2.30 -20.02 8.23
CA SER A 170 -1.69 -21.03 9.11
C SER A 170 -2.71 -22.07 9.59
N GLU A 171 -3.91 -21.65 9.92
CA GLU A 171 -4.99 -22.53 10.36
C GLU A 171 -5.45 -23.46 9.23
N LEU A 172 -5.64 -22.94 8.01
CA LEU A 172 -6.01 -23.74 6.84
C LEU A 172 -4.94 -24.79 6.51
N TRP A 173 -3.64 -24.42 6.54
CA TRP A 173 -2.55 -25.36 6.26
C TRP A 173 -2.30 -26.34 7.42
N GLY A 174 -2.65 -25.97 8.66
CA GLY A 174 -2.59 -26.85 9.83
C GLY A 174 -3.63 -27.96 9.80
N GLN A 175 -4.78 -27.74 9.15
CA GLN A 175 -5.84 -28.73 8.99
C GLN A 175 -5.58 -29.76 7.87
N TYR A 176 -4.61 -29.49 6.96
CA TYR A 176 -4.24 -30.39 5.85
C TYR A 176 -2.73 -30.68 5.86
N PRO A 177 -2.21 -31.51 6.79
CA PRO A 177 -0.78 -31.80 6.90
C PRO A 177 -0.19 -32.57 5.71
N GLU A 178 -1.02 -33.16 4.88
CA GLU A 178 -0.63 -34.05 3.76
C GLU A 178 0.18 -33.37 2.64
N HIS A 179 0.15 -32.02 2.53
CA HIS A 179 0.81 -31.30 1.46
C HIS A 179 2.25 -30.86 1.74
N ARG A 180 2.86 -31.27 2.89
CA ARG A 180 4.24 -30.90 3.25
C ARG A 180 5.33 -31.68 2.52
N HIS A 181 5.01 -32.75 1.77
CA HIS A 181 6.01 -33.69 1.27
C HIS A 181 6.24 -33.65 -0.24
N SER A 182 5.75 -32.68 -1.00
CA SER A 182 5.87 -32.66 -2.47
C SER A 182 6.95 -31.76 -3.03
N ARG A 183 7.95 -31.30 -2.23
CA ARG A 183 9.07 -30.50 -2.73
C ARG A 183 10.45 -31.05 -2.34
N THR A 184 10.58 -32.37 -2.34
CA THR A 184 11.92 -32.98 -2.37
C THR A 184 11.91 -34.10 -3.39
N LEU A 185 12.81 -33.98 -4.36
CA LEU A 185 13.23 -34.92 -5.39
C LEU A 185 12.91 -34.48 -6.81
N SER A 186 13.86 -33.76 -7.41
CA SER A 186 14.45 -34.23 -8.66
C SER A 186 15.87 -33.68 -8.81
N ARG A 187 16.77 -34.59 -8.98
CA ARG A 187 18.21 -34.48 -9.20
C ARG A 187 18.54 -33.67 -10.42
#